data_dd1d4b79bb5da2f3381dccd445fc24a1
#
_entry.id   dd1d4b79bb5da2f3381dccd445fc24a1
#
_cell.length_a   1.000
_cell.length_b   1.000
_cell.length_c   1.000
_cell.angle_alpha   90.00
_cell.angle_beta   90.00
_cell.angle_gamma   90.00
#
_symmetry.space_group_name_H-M   'P 1'
#
loop_
_entity.id
_entity.type
_entity.pdbx_description
1 polymer ?
#
loop_
_entity_poly.entity_id
_entity_poly.type
_entity_poly.pdbx_seq_one_letter_code
_entity_poly.pdbx_strand_id
1 'polypeptide(L)'
;AINTFDEETHGKNENAIRTVVLHPLAAAELHAQLQQRAFEEGRPLRGDDPIFLLENEHSLYNYWQFYQRSNGIDPPVSLYELRHTFVSIIEDAVSPAELRRMVGHSKSMDTYGWYSHAVDGRADTAAMAVSDALAEYSPRAK
;
A
#
# COMPACT_ATOMS: atom_id res chain seq x y z
N ALA A 1 9.44 11.82 -4.10
CA ALA A 1 9.61 12.06 -2.67
C ALA A 1 8.36 11.53 -1.96
N ILE A 2 8.57 10.75 -0.93
CA ILE A 2 7.46 10.31 -0.07
C ILE A 2 7.28 11.44 0.93
N ASN A 3 6.15 12.10 0.84
CA ASN A 3 5.77 13.04 1.86
C ASN A 3 5.09 12.29 3.00
N THR A 4 5.71 12.30 4.16
CA THR A 4 5.14 11.77 5.38
C THR A 4 4.92 12.97 6.29
N PHE A 5 3.68 13.43 6.42
CA PHE A 5 3.30 14.51 7.34
C PHE A 5 4.09 15.83 7.14
N ASP A 6 4.18 16.30 5.87
CA ASP A 6 4.88 17.52 5.46
C ASP A 6 6.41 17.53 5.63
N GLU A 7 7.01 16.39 5.96
CA GLU A 7 8.45 16.24 5.99
C GLU A 7 8.95 15.51 4.74
N GLU A 8 9.93 16.07 4.03
CA GLU A 8 10.66 15.33 3.01
C GLU A 8 11.55 14.30 3.68
N THR A 9 11.14 13.04 3.61
CA THR A 9 11.99 11.95 4.06
C THR A 9 12.60 11.24 2.85
N HIS A 10 13.89 10.98 2.91
CA HIS A 10 14.57 10.15 1.90
C HIS A 10 14.31 8.64 2.14
N GLY A 11 13.51 8.31 3.14
CA GLY A 11 13.31 6.95 3.59
C GLY A 11 14.54 6.39 4.31
N LYS A 12 14.41 5.20 4.89
CA LYS A 12 15.48 4.56 5.66
C LYS A 12 16.61 4.02 4.75
N ASN A 13 16.31 3.80 3.47
CA ASN A 13 17.25 3.32 2.46
C ASN A 13 16.72 3.65 1.03
N GLU A 14 17.57 3.46 0.02
CA GLU A 14 17.25 3.74 -1.38
C GLU A 14 15.99 3.01 -1.89
N ASN A 15 15.63 1.86 -1.32
CA ASN A 15 14.46 1.07 -1.72
C ASN A 15 13.15 1.62 -1.13
N ALA A 16 13.21 2.65 -0.28
CA ALA A 16 12.02 3.32 0.21
C ALA A 16 11.33 4.14 -0.89
N ILE A 17 12.10 4.65 -1.86
CA ILE A 17 11.59 5.38 -3.01
C ILE A 17 11.33 4.39 -4.13
N ARG A 18 10.07 4.11 -4.41
CA ARG A 18 9.65 3.18 -5.45
C ARG A 18 8.29 3.52 -6.03
N THR A 19 8.07 3.10 -7.26
CA THR A 19 6.75 3.10 -7.88
C THR A 19 6.13 1.73 -7.75
N VAL A 20 4.92 1.67 -7.26
CA VAL A 20 4.12 0.45 -7.15
C VAL A 20 2.85 0.63 -7.98
N VAL A 21 2.57 -0.33 -8.87
CA VAL A 21 1.28 -0.35 -9.57
C VAL A 21 0.22 -0.83 -8.58
N LEU A 22 -0.84 -0.04 -8.43
CA LEU A 22 -1.93 -0.38 -7.54
C LEU A 22 -2.77 -1.50 -8.15
N HIS A 23 -3.11 -2.49 -7.34
CA HIS A 23 -4.12 -3.47 -7.74
C HIS A 23 -5.52 -2.80 -7.81
N PRO A 24 -6.46 -3.32 -8.62
CA PRO A 24 -7.73 -2.66 -8.91
C PRO A 24 -8.54 -2.25 -7.66
N LEU A 25 -8.56 -3.08 -6.61
CA LEU A 25 -9.28 -2.75 -5.37
C LEU A 25 -8.68 -1.50 -4.69
N ALA A 26 -7.36 -1.45 -4.54
CA ALA A 26 -6.71 -0.28 -3.94
C ALA A 26 -6.86 0.97 -4.81
N ALA A 27 -6.84 0.82 -6.14
CA ALA A 27 -7.07 1.92 -7.05
C ALA A 27 -8.49 2.47 -6.94
N ALA A 28 -9.51 1.60 -6.79
CA ALA A 28 -10.90 1.99 -6.60
C ALA A 28 -11.10 2.78 -5.29
N GLU A 29 -10.55 2.28 -4.18
CA GLU A 29 -10.63 2.95 -2.88
C GLU A 29 -9.90 4.31 -2.89
N LEU A 30 -8.71 4.36 -3.50
CA LEU A 30 -7.99 5.62 -3.64
C LEU A 30 -8.76 6.62 -4.50
N HIS A 31 -9.41 6.16 -5.57
CA HIS A 31 -10.24 7.02 -6.41
C HIS A 31 -11.45 7.57 -5.64
N ALA A 32 -12.14 6.73 -4.86
CA ALA A 32 -13.23 7.16 -3.99
C ALA A 32 -12.77 8.21 -2.97
N GLN A 33 -11.59 8.01 -2.35
CA GLN A 33 -11.00 8.97 -1.43
C GLN A 33 -10.70 10.31 -2.11
N LEU A 34 -10.14 10.30 -3.32
CA LEU A 34 -9.88 11.51 -4.09
C LEU A 34 -11.17 12.28 -4.42
N GLN A 35 -12.25 11.58 -4.79
CA GLN A 35 -13.55 12.20 -5.03
C GLN A 35 -14.13 12.82 -3.76
N GLN A 36 -14.07 12.11 -2.64
CA GLN A 36 -14.51 12.62 -1.35
C GLN A 36 -13.74 13.89 -0.96
N ARG A 37 -12.43 13.87 -1.09
CA ARG A 37 -11.57 15.04 -0.81
C ARG A 37 -11.90 16.23 -1.71
N ALA A 38 -12.10 16.01 -3.02
CA ALA A 38 -12.50 17.07 -3.94
C ALA A 38 -13.87 17.68 -3.57
N PHE A 39 -14.80 16.84 -3.12
CA PHE A 39 -16.10 17.32 -2.63
C PHE A 39 -15.96 18.18 -1.37
N GLU A 40 -15.18 17.73 -0.40
CA GLU A 40 -14.92 18.47 0.85
C GLU A 40 -14.23 19.82 0.60
N GLU A 41 -13.28 19.86 -0.34
CA GLU A 41 -12.59 21.09 -0.76
C GLU A 41 -13.46 22.03 -1.61
N GLY A 42 -14.58 21.54 -2.16
CA GLY A 42 -15.42 22.29 -3.11
C GLY A 42 -14.74 22.60 -4.44
N ARG A 43 -13.66 21.88 -4.78
CA ARG A 43 -12.87 22.05 -6.02
C ARG A 43 -12.17 20.75 -6.41
N PRO A 44 -11.77 20.57 -7.68
CA PRO A 44 -10.87 19.49 -8.06
C PRO A 44 -9.54 19.55 -7.29
N LEU A 45 -9.02 18.40 -6.88
CA LEU A 45 -7.70 18.31 -6.24
C LEU A 45 -6.59 18.58 -7.26
N ARG A 46 -5.52 19.22 -6.80
CA ARG A 46 -4.28 19.44 -7.53
C ARG A 46 -3.29 18.31 -7.21
N GLY A 47 -2.23 18.20 -8.02
CA GLY A 47 -1.26 17.13 -7.85
C GLY A 47 -0.45 17.16 -6.55
N ASP A 48 -0.42 18.30 -5.86
CA ASP A 48 0.23 18.54 -4.58
C ASP A 48 -0.72 18.53 -3.37
N ASP A 49 -2.04 18.44 -3.61
CA ASP A 49 -3.01 18.35 -2.51
C ASP A 49 -2.87 16.99 -1.80
N PRO A 50 -2.89 16.95 -0.46
CA PRO A 50 -2.84 15.71 0.28
C PRO A 50 -4.11 14.89 0.07
N ILE A 51 -3.94 13.59 -0.16
CA ILE A 51 -5.06 12.65 -0.33
C ILE A 51 -5.71 12.35 1.02
N PHE A 52 -4.91 12.18 2.05
CA PHE A 52 -5.35 11.94 3.42
C PHE A 52 -4.99 13.13 4.30
N LEU A 53 -5.97 13.64 5.03
CA LEU A 53 -5.76 14.70 6.01
C LEU A 53 -5.44 14.09 7.37
N LEU A 54 -4.17 13.80 7.58
CA LEU A 54 -3.67 13.32 8.87
C LEU A 54 -2.77 14.41 9.45
N GLU A 55 -3.06 14.81 10.67
CA GLU A 55 -2.28 15.86 11.34
C GLU A 55 -0.86 15.36 11.69
N ASN A 56 -0.76 14.09 12.04
CA ASN A 56 0.50 13.46 12.44
C ASN A 56 0.36 11.93 12.51
N GLU A 57 1.47 11.24 12.75
CA GLU A 57 1.53 9.78 12.89
C GLU A 57 0.66 9.25 14.04
N HIS A 58 0.58 9.99 15.14
CA HIS A 58 -0.23 9.61 16.28
C HIS A 58 -1.74 9.59 15.97
N SER A 59 -2.21 10.52 15.13
CA SER A 59 -3.59 10.53 14.64
C SER A 59 -3.91 9.25 13.84
N LEU A 60 -3.01 8.83 12.95
CA LEU A 60 -3.17 7.58 12.20
C LEU A 60 -3.26 6.36 13.14
N TYR A 61 -2.40 6.31 14.14
CA TYR A 61 -2.43 5.22 15.13
C TYR A 61 -3.74 5.19 15.92
N ASN A 62 -4.25 6.34 16.35
CA ASN A 62 -5.52 6.44 17.07
C ASN A 62 -6.71 6.02 16.20
N TYR A 63 -6.74 6.43 14.93
CA TYR A 63 -7.76 5.99 13.97
C TYR A 63 -7.72 4.48 13.77
N TRP A 64 -6.52 3.91 13.63
CA TRP A 64 -6.36 2.47 13.48
C TRP A 64 -6.86 1.70 14.71
N GLN A 65 -6.54 2.15 15.91
CA GLN A 65 -7.02 1.55 17.14
C GLN A 65 -8.54 1.65 17.29
N PHE A 66 -9.11 2.81 16.94
CA PHE A 66 -10.55 2.98 16.94
C PHE A 66 -11.22 2.03 15.95
N TYR A 67 -10.71 1.94 14.73
CA TYR A 67 -11.21 1.03 13.71
C TYR A 67 -11.21 -0.42 14.18
N GLN A 68 -10.13 -0.90 14.75
CA GLN A 68 -10.03 -2.27 15.25
C GLN A 68 -11.09 -2.55 16.32
N ARG A 69 -11.23 -1.67 17.30
CA ARG A 69 -12.22 -1.83 18.37
C ARG A 69 -13.65 -1.83 17.82
N SER A 70 -13.95 -0.92 16.89
CA SER A 70 -15.28 -0.81 16.29
C SER A 70 -15.66 -2.01 15.43
N ASN A 71 -14.68 -2.73 14.90
CA ASN A 71 -14.89 -3.91 14.06
C ASN A 71 -14.60 -5.24 14.77
N GLY A 72 -14.35 -5.21 16.07
CA GLY A 72 -14.14 -6.43 16.87
C GLY A 72 -12.88 -7.22 16.47
N ILE A 73 -11.83 -6.52 16.01
CA ILE A 73 -10.55 -7.16 15.66
C ILE A 73 -9.82 -7.48 16.96
N ASP A 74 -9.73 -8.77 17.28
CA ASP A 74 -9.08 -9.30 18.49
C ASP A 74 -8.29 -10.57 18.15
N PRO A 75 -6.99 -10.67 18.49
CA PRO A 75 -6.19 -9.63 19.11
C PRO A 75 -5.94 -8.43 18.19
N PRO A 76 -5.69 -7.23 18.76
CA PRO A 76 -5.38 -6.05 17.96
C PRO A 76 -4.05 -6.21 17.23
N VAL A 77 -3.99 -5.78 15.99
CA VAL A 77 -2.80 -5.86 15.13
C VAL A 77 -2.20 -4.48 14.89
N SER A 78 -0.89 -4.39 14.73
CA SER A 78 -0.23 -3.14 14.36
C SER A 78 -0.40 -2.86 12.86
N LEU A 79 -0.26 -1.60 12.44
CA LEU A 79 -0.23 -1.25 11.01
C LEU A 79 0.91 -1.96 10.27
N TYR A 80 2.01 -2.25 10.95
CA TYR A 80 3.13 -2.99 10.36
C TYR A 80 2.79 -4.45 10.09
N GLU A 81 1.94 -5.06 10.89
CA GLU A 81 1.47 -6.44 10.68
C GLU A 81 0.59 -6.59 9.45
N LEU A 82 -0.08 -5.50 9.01
CA LEU A 82 -0.77 -5.50 7.72
C LEU A 82 0.19 -5.77 6.56
N ARG A 83 1.44 -5.31 6.65
CA ARG A 83 2.46 -5.63 5.67
C ARG A 83 2.80 -7.12 5.66
N HIS A 84 2.92 -7.76 6.83
CA HIS A 84 3.15 -9.20 6.92
C HIS A 84 1.98 -9.98 6.35
N THR A 85 0.76 -9.60 6.70
CA THR A 85 -0.46 -10.18 6.15
C THR A 85 -0.49 -10.07 4.62
N PHE A 86 -0.21 -8.89 4.08
CA PHE A 86 -0.14 -8.68 2.64
C PHE A 86 0.88 -9.60 1.97
N VAL A 87 2.09 -9.69 2.52
CA VAL A 87 3.13 -10.60 2.01
C VAL A 87 2.65 -12.04 1.99
N SER A 88 2.10 -12.52 3.11
CA SER A 88 1.63 -13.91 3.21
C SER A 88 0.48 -14.25 2.26
N ILE A 89 -0.36 -13.28 1.93
CA ILE A 89 -1.46 -13.51 0.97
C ILE A 89 -0.94 -13.61 -0.46
N ILE A 90 0.08 -12.82 -0.82
CA ILE A 90 0.50 -12.71 -2.22
C ILE A 90 1.78 -13.44 -2.56
N GLU A 91 2.48 -14.04 -1.58
CA GLU A 91 3.80 -14.67 -1.81
C GLU A 91 3.77 -15.80 -2.84
N ASP A 92 2.66 -16.52 -2.94
CA ASP A 92 2.46 -17.59 -3.93
C ASP A 92 1.88 -17.06 -5.26
N ALA A 93 1.33 -15.85 -5.28
CA ALA A 93 0.67 -15.28 -6.45
C ALA A 93 1.62 -14.49 -7.37
N VAL A 94 2.75 -14.02 -6.84
CA VAL A 94 3.71 -13.21 -7.57
C VAL A 94 5.13 -13.79 -7.46
N SER A 95 6.00 -13.43 -8.40
CA SER A 95 7.40 -13.87 -8.30
C SER A 95 8.11 -13.23 -7.08
N PRO A 96 9.10 -13.92 -6.49
CA PRO A 96 9.87 -13.36 -5.37
C PRO A 96 10.52 -12.00 -5.69
N ALA A 97 10.88 -11.77 -6.95
CA ALA A 97 11.45 -10.49 -7.39
C ALA A 97 10.41 -9.36 -7.37
N GLU A 98 9.20 -9.64 -7.82
CA GLU A 98 8.07 -8.69 -7.79
C GLU A 98 7.61 -8.42 -6.37
N LEU A 99 7.49 -9.45 -5.54
CA LEU A 99 7.17 -9.31 -4.13
C LEU A 99 8.17 -8.37 -3.43
N ARG A 100 9.48 -8.60 -3.60
CA ARG A 100 10.52 -7.73 -3.03
C ARG A 100 10.39 -6.28 -3.50
N ARG A 101 10.13 -6.08 -4.79
CA ARG A 101 9.93 -4.74 -5.36
C ARG A 101 8.72 -4.04 -4.75
N MET A 102 7.59 -4.75 -4.61
CA MET A 102 6.38 -4.21 -4.01
C MET A 102 6.57 -3.80 -2.56
N VAL A 103 7.22 -4.65 -1.76
CA VAL A 103 7.41 -4.38 -0.33
C VAL A 103 8.67 -3.56 -0.02
N GLY A 104 9.56 -3.34 -0.98
CA GLY A 104 10.76 -2.50 -0.82
C GLY A 104 11.82 -3.12 0.09
N HIS A 105 12.08 -4.42 -0.03
CA HIS A 105 13.18 -5.06 0.68
C HIS A 105 14.53 -4.64 0.09
N SER A 106 15.53 -4.43 0.94
CA SER A 106 16.88 -4.06 0.52
C SER A 106 17.59 -5.20 -0.19
N LYS A 107 18.49 -4.85 -1.12
CA LYS A 107 19.35 -5.81 -1.85
C LYS A 107 20.24 -6.65 -0.92
N SER A 108 20.55 -6.16 0.29
CA SER A 108 21.39 -6.86 1.26
C SER A 108 20.76 -8.11 1.89
N MET A 109 19.46 -8.33 1.71
CA MET A 109 18.79 -9.58 2.08
C MET A 109 18.79 -10.62 0.95
N ASP A 110 19.47 -10.32 -0.14
CA ASP A 110 19.49 -11.17 -1.34
C ASP A 110 20.82 -11.87 -1.48
N THR A 111 20.87 -13.15 -1.10
CA THR A 111 22.01 -14.03 -1.36
C THR A 111 22.04 -14.48 -2.84
N TYR A 112 21.04 -14.12 -3.63
CA TYR A 112 20.92 -14.44 -5.06
C TYR A 112 20.67 -13.14 -5.84
N GLY A 113 21.76 -12.53 -6.30
CA GLY A 113 21.72 -11.38 -7.18
C GLY A 113 21.15 -11.71 -8.55
N TRP A 114 19.89 -11.43 -8.78
CA TRP A 114 19.28 -11.49 -10.10
C TRP A 114 18.75 -10.12 -10.50
N TYR A 115 19.41 -9.56 -11.50
CA TYR A 115 18.92 -8.42 -12.25
C TYR A 115 17.66 -8.86 -13.05
N SER A 116 16.48 -8.60 -12.55
CA SER A 116 15.33 -8.56 -13.45
C SER A 116 15.09 -7.11 -13.85
N HIS A 117 15.52 -6.76 -15.05
CA HIS A 117 15.07 -5.53 -15.70
C HIS A 117 13.54 -5.56 -15.72
N ALA A 118 12.91 -4.42 -15.39
CA ALA A 118 11.47 -4.28 -15.54
C ALA A 118 11.12 -4.54 -17.00
N VAL A 119 10.48 -5.68 -17.27
CA VAL A 119 9.89 -5.96 -18.57
C VAL A 119 8.54 -5.26 -18.56
N ASP A 120 8.28 -4.44 -19.58
CA ASP A 120 6.99 -3.77 -19.76
C ASP A 120 5.83 -4.76 -19.66
N GLY A 121 4.80 -4.42 -18.88
CA GLY A 121 3.62 -5.25 -18.64
C GLY A 121 3.69 -6.20 -17.42
N ARG A 122 4.85 -6.48 -16.84
CA ARG A 122 4.93 -7.35 -15.64
C ARG A 122 4.31 -6.72 -14.41
N ALA A 123 4.40 -5.40 -14.27
CA ALA A 123 3.82 -4.69 -13.12
C ALA A 123 2.28 -4.80 -13.12
N ASP A 124 1.65 -4.70 -14.29
CA ASP A 124 0.20 -4.82 -14.43
C ASP A 124 -0.25 -6.27 -14.18
N THR A 125 0.48 -7.24 -14.70
CA THR A 125 0.22 -8.66 -14.43
C THR A 125 0.33 -8.99 -12.94
N ALA A 126 1.35 -8.47 -12.27
CA ALA A 126 1.51 -8.65 -10.83
C ALA A 126 0.40 -7.95 -10.04
N ALA A 127 -0.05 -6.77 -10.45
CA ALA A 127 -1.17 -6.07 -9.81
C ALA A 127 -2.48 -6.87 -9.95
N MET A 128 -2.73 -7.50 -11.08
CA MET A 128 -3.88 -8.38 -11.26
C MET A 128 -3.78 -9.64 -10.39
N ALA A 129 -2.64 -10.30 -10.35
CA ALA A 129 -2.41 -11.47 -9.48
C ALA A 129 -2.62 -11.14 -7.99
N VAL A 130 -2.18 -9.95 -7.55
CA VAL A 130 -2.45 -9.44 -6.20
C VAL A 130 -3.96 -9.24 -5.98
N SER A 131 -4.65 -8.67 -6.96
CA SER A 131 -6.10 -8.47 -6.87
C SER A 131 -6.86 -9.79 -6.73
N ASP A 132 -6.49 -10.80 -7.52
CA ASP A 132 -7.11 -12.11 -7.48
C ASP A 132 -6.85 -12.81 -6.14
N ALA A 133 -5.62 -12.78 -5.64
CA ALA A 133 -5.28 -13.32 -4.33
C ALA A 133 -6.04 -12.64 -3.18
N LEU A 134 -6.16 -11.32 -3.21
CA LEU A 134 -6.89 -10.56 -2.19
C LEU A 134 -8.41 -10.78 -2.29
N ALA A 135 -8.95 -11.05 -3.48
CA ALA A 135 -10.38 -11.29 -3.66
C ALA A 135 -10.90 -12.50 -2.88
N GLU A 136 -10.03 -13.50 -2.64
CA GLU A 136 -10.38 -14.68 -1.82
C GLU A 136 -10.67 -14.31 -0.36
N TYR A 137 -10.08 -13.22 0.14
CA TYR A 137 -10.23 -12.73 1.51
C TYR A 137 -11.22 -11.57 1.62
N SER A 138 -11.70 -11.04 0.50
CA SER A 138 -12.70 -9.96 0.52
C SER A 138 -14.06 -10.50 0.99
N PRO A 139 -14.77 -9.79 1.89
CA PRO A 139 -16.12 -10.18 2.25
C PRO A 139 -16.97 -10.18 0.97
N ARG A 140 -17.54 -11.32 0.64
CA ARG A 140 -18.50 -11.42 -0.47
C ARG A 140 -19.60 -10.42 -0.20
N ALA A 141 -19.81 -9.47 -1.12
CA ALA A 141 -20.95 -8.58 -1.06
C ALA A 141 -22.23 -9.45 -0.96
N LYS A 142 -22.93 -9.32 0.16
CA LYS A 142 -24.24 -9.97 0.38
C LYS A 142 -25.31 -9.20 -0.34
#